data_674ae8ab4f425ed63d67b9fc3556907f
#
_entry.id   674ae8ab4f425ed63d67b9fc3556907f
#
_cell.length_a   1.000
_cell.length_b   1.000
_cell.length_c   1.000
_cell.angle_alpha   90.00
_cell.angle_beta   90.00
_cell.angle_gamma   90.00
#
_symmetry.space_group_name_H-M   'P 1'
#
loop_
_entity.id
_entity.type
_entity.pdbx_description
1 polymer ?
#
loop_
_entity_poly.entity_id
_entity_poly.type
_entity_poly.pdbx_seq_one_letter_code
_entity_poly.pdbx_strand_id
1 'polypeptide(L)'
;ICNRQGVVSDVNPYFNFCLIPGFHTPDWAKGAVMYQIFVDRFYNGDKTNDVVDGEYTYIDEHVTQVRDWNKMPASMGVREFYGGDLQGVMDKLDYLQDLGVEVLYLNPIFVSPSNHKYDTQDYDYIDPHYGVIVKDGGDVLAADDRENAHATKYIKRVVNMKNLEASNAFFAKFVEEVHRRGMKVILDGV
;
A
#
# COMPACT_ATOMS: atom_id res chain seq x y z
N ILE A 1 40.47 10.64 -2.89
CA ILE A 1 39.25 11.18 -2.29
C ILE A 1 38.27 10.05 -2.10
N CYS A 2 37.60 9.97 -0.96
CA CYS A 2 36.55 8.97 -0.69
C CYS A 2 35.21 9.71 -0.48
N ASN A 3 34.19 9.26 -1.20
CA ASN A 3 32.82 9.76 -1.09
C ASN A 3 31.82 8.59 -1.17
N ARG A 4 30.49 8.86 -1.34
CA ARG A 4 29.45 7.81 -1.44
C ARG A 4 29.61 6.83 -2.62
N GLN A 5 30.42 7.18 -3.61
CA GLN A 5 30.76 6.28 -4.73
C GLN A 5 32.01 5.43 -4.47
N GLY A 6 32.69 5.64 -3.36
CA GLY A 6 33.96 4.96 -3.03
C GLY A 6 35.17 5.88 -3.26
N VAL A 7 36.29 5.33 -3.73
CA VAL A 7 37.51 6.08 -4.03
C VAL A 7 37.44 6.67 -5.43
N VAL A 8 37.55 7.99 -5.53
CA VAL A 8 37.42 8.77 -6.77
C VAL A 8 38.60 9.74 -6.93
N SER A 9 38.90 10.17 -8.16
CA SER A 9 39.95 11.13 -8.47
C SER A 9 39.53 12.58 -8.13
N ASP A 10 38.25 12.90 -8.35
CA ASP A 10 37.77 14.29 -8.29
C ASP A 10 36.69 14.47 -7.23
N VAL A 11 36.60 15.70 -6.71
CA VAL A 11 35.54 16.08 -5.75
C VAL A 11 34.27 16.43 -6.53
N ASN A 12 33.18 15.71 -6.25
CA ASN A 12 31.85 16.10 -6.68
C ASN A 12 30.96 16.27 -5.45
N PRO A 13 30.52 17.50 -5.12
CA PRO A 13 29.73 17.79 -3.92
C PRO A 13 28.44 16.98 -3.81
N TYR A 14 27.84 16.59 -4.95
CA TYR A 14 26.63 15.76 -4.97
C TYR A 14 26.82 14.39 -4.32
N PHE A 15 28.03 13.84 -4.34
CA PHE A 15 28.36 12.55 -3.75
C PHE A 15 29.05 12.64 -2.38
N ASN A 16 29.17 13.83 -1.80
CA ASN A 16 29.76 13.97 -0.47
C ASN A 16 28.92 13.24 0.59
N PHE A 17 29.60 12.76 1.63
CA PHE A 17 28.91 12.31 2.84
C PHE A 17 28.26 13.51 3.54
N CYS A 18 27.03 13.33 3.97
CA CYS A 18 26.34 14.31 4.80
C CYS A 18 26.57 13.96 6.27
N LEU A 19 27.14 14.89 7.03
CA LEU A 19 27.29 14.77 8.47
C LEU A 19 26.26 15.69 9.13
N ILE A 20 25.31 15.10 9.86
CA ILE A 20 24.30 15.85 10.60
C ILE A 20 24.60 15.76 12.08
N PRO A 21 25.15 16.84 12.69
CA PRO A 21 25.44 16.84 14.13
C PRO A 21 24.18 16.60 14.95
N GLY A 22 24.27 15.70 15.92
CA GLY A 22 23.14 15.38 16.79
C GLY A 22 22.08 14.46 16.17
N PHE A 23 22.29 13.92 14.95
CA PHE A 23 21.41 12.92 14.39
C PHE A 23 21.52 11.60 15.18
N HIS A 24 20.38 11.10 15.61
CA HIS A 24 20.27 9.80 16.29
C HIS A 24 19.23 8.94 15.60
N THR A 25 19.63 7.75 15.18
CA THR A 25 18.68 6.71 14.81
C THR A 25 17.93 6.25 16.06
N PRO A 26 16.60 6.18 16.06
CA PRO A 26 15.84 5.65 17.20
C PRO A 26 16.36 4.28 17.62
N ASP A 27 16.48 4.05 18.93
CA ASP A 27 17.10 2.82 19.46
C ASP A 27 16.33 1.56 19.04
N TRP A 28 15.01 1.65 18.93
CA TRP A 28 14.17 0.54 18.47
C TRP A 28 14.46 0.12 17.01
N ALA A 29 15.00 1.02 16.18
CA ALA A 29 15.30 0.73 14.78
C ALA A 29 16.67 0.05 14.59
N LYS A 30 17.53 0.13 15.60
CA LYS A 30 18.88 -0.44 15.55
C LYS A 30 18.82 -1.96 15.68
N GLY A 31 19.04 -2.68 14.57
CA GLY A 31 19.03 -4.14 14.53
C GLY A 31 17.63 -4.76 14.49
N ALA A 32 16.57 -3.95 14.36
CA ALA A 32 15.20 -4.46 14.27
C ALA A 32 14.98 -5.29 13.00
N VAL A 33 14.23 -6.38 13.14
CA VAL A 33 13.78 -7.21 12.02
C VAL A 33 12.59 -6.53 11.36
N MET A 34 12.80 -5.98 10.15
CA MET A 34 11.76 -5.31 9.38
C MET A 34 11.21 -6.26 8.31
N TYR A 35 9.90 -6.30 8.16
CA TYR A 35 9.22 -7.05 7.12
C TYR A 35 8.44 -6.09 6.21
N GLN A 36 8.87 -6.00 4.95
CA GLN A 36 8.19 -5.16 3.96
C GLN A 36 6.99 -5.91 3.39
N ILE A 37 5.84 -5.22 3.33
CA ILE A 37 4.57 -5.79 2.87
C ILE A 37 4.07 -4.99 1.66
N PHE A 38 3.97 -5.66 0.51
CA PHE A 38 3.16 -5.20 -0.60
C PHE A 38 1.72 -5.67 -0.36
N VAL A 39 0.86 -4.78 0.14
CA VAL A 39 -0.43 -5.12 0.74
C VAL A 39 -1.32 -5.91 -0.21
N ASP A 40 -1.49 -5.48 -1.48
CA ASP A 40 -2.28 -6.20 -2.50
C ASP A 40 -1.88 -7.68 -2.66
N ARG A 41 -0.61 -8.01 -2.39
CA ARG A 41 -0.02 -9.32 -2.64
C ARG A 41 0.28 -10.11 -1.36
N PHE A 42 -0.25 -9.71 -0.22
CA PHE A 42 0.07 -10.34 1.05
C PHE A 42 -1.01 -11.32 1.52
N TYR A 43 -2.21 -10.84 1.80
CA TYR A 43 -3.34 -11.68 2.20
C TYR A 43 -4.66 -10.90 2.07
N ASN A 44 -5.70 -11.53 1.51
CA ASN A 44 -7.04 -10.96 1.39
C ASN A 44 -7.85 -11.31 2.64
N GLY A 45 -8.10 -10.34 3.48
CA GLY A 45 -8.86 -10.48 4.73
C GLY A 45 -10.34 -10.10 4.59
N ASP A 46 -10.65 -9.12 3.73
CA ASP A 46 -12.01 -8.65 3.47
C ASP A 46 -12.30 -8.58 1.96
N LYS A 47 -12.96 -9.61 1.45
CA LYS A 47 -13.32 -9.68 0.02
C LYS A 47 -14.35 -8.63 -0.43
N THR A 48 -14.96 -7.90 0.50
CA THR A 48 -15.97 -6.89 0.17
C THR A 48 -15.33 -5.59 -0.34
N ASN A 49 -14.04 -5.38 -0.07
CA ASN A 49 -13.28 -4.24 -0.54
C ASN A 49 -12.48 -4.51 -1.83
N ASP A 50 -12.47 -5.74 -2.35
CA ASP A 50 -11.73 -6.12 -3.55
C ASP A 50 -12.05 -5.20 -4.74
N VAL A 51 -11.01 -4.81 -5.48
CA VAL A 51 -11.16 -4.25 -6.83
C VAL A 51 -11.72 -5.34 -7.74
N VAL A 52 -12.79 -5.03 -8.46
CA VAL A 52 -13.45 -5.98 -9.37
C VAL A 52 -13.09 -5.73 -10.83
N ASP A 53 -13.30 -6.74 -11.70
CA ASP A 53 -13.00 -6.60 -13.13
C ASP A 53 -13.74 -5.41 -13.73
N GLY A 54 -13.01 -4.52 -14.42
CA GLY A 54 -13.57 -3.35 -15.10
C GLY A 54 -14.10 -2.27 -14.15
N GLU A 55 -13.72 -2.28 -12.88
CA GLU A 55 -14.16 -1.26 -11.93
C GLU A 55 -13.76 0.15 -12.39
N TYR A 56 -12.60 0.27 -13.01
CA TYR A 56 -12.08 1.48 -13.66
C TYR A 56 -10.99 1.12 -14.68
N THR A 57 -10.40 2.12 -15.33
CA THR A 57 -9.21 1.96 -16.16
C THR A 57 -7.97 2.56 -15.51
N TYR A 58 -6.84 1.87 -15.70
CA TYR A 58 -5.53 2.37 -15.32
C TYR A 58 -4.53 2.11 -16.46
N ILE A 59 -3.84 3.17 -16.93
CA ILE A 59 -2.99 3.12 -18.13
C ILE A 59 -3.77 2.55 -19.32
N ASP A 60 -4.89 3.20 -19.66
CA ASP A 60 -5.77 2.96 -20.81
C ASP A 60 -6.43 1.57 -20.90
N GLU A 61 -6.32 0.75 -19.87
CA GLU A 61 -6.92 -0.59 -19.84
C GLU A 61 -7.69 -0.84 -18.54
N HIS A 62 -8.69 -1.71 -18.60
CA HIS A 62 -9.46 -2.12 -17.43
C HIS A 62 -8.58 -2.80 -16.39
N VAL A 63 -8.83 -2.47 -15.12
CA VAL A 63 -8.30 -3.23 -14.00
C VAL A 63 -8.95 -4.62 -13.94
N THR A 64 -8.22 -5.60 -13.39
CA THR A 64 -8.68 -6.98 -13.29
C THR A 64 -8.47 -7.55 -11.89
N GLN A 65 -9.43 -8.30 -11.41
CA GLN A 65 -9.33 -9.05 -10.18
C GLN A 65 -8.64 -10.39 -10.42
N VAL A 66 -7.59 -10.71 -9.67
CA VAL A 66 -6.95 -12.02 -9.70
C VAL A 66 -7.57 -12.92 -8.64
N ARG A 67 -8.25 -13.98 -9.07
CA ARG A 67 -8.93 -14.93 -8.18
C ARG A 67 -8.07 -16.13 -7.79
N ASP A 68 -7.10 -16.48 -8.63
CA ASP A 68 -6.11 -17.52 -8.34
C ASP A 68 -4.80 -16.89 -7.84
N TRP A 69 -4.55 -16.96 -6.55
CA TRP A 69 -3.35 -16.42 -5.92
C TRP A 69 -2.05 -17.10 -6.35
N ASN A 70 -2.13 -18.26 -7.02
CA ASN A 70 -0.97 -18.93 -7.63
C ASN A 70 -0.65 -18.42 -9.04
N LYS A 71 -1.52 -17.57 -9.61
CA LYS A 71 -1.26 -16.95 -10.91
C LYS A 71 -0.03 -16.07 -10.83
N MET A 72 0.91 -16.24 -11.76
CA MET A 72 2.03 -15.31 -11.91
C MET A 72 1.54 -13.94 -12.40
N PRO A 73 2.05 -12.83 -11.87
CA PRO A 73 1.72 -11.50 -12.36
C PRO A 73 2.07 -11.35 -13.84
N ALA A 74 1.20 -10.66 -14.60
CA ALA A 74 1.49 -10.29 -15.99
C ALA A 74 2.62 -9.26 -16.06
N SER A 75 3.16 -9.06 -17.28
CA SER A 75 4.19 -8.04 -17.54
C SER A 75 3.74 -6.62 -17.18
N MET A 76 2.45 -6.31 -17.34
CA MET A 76 1.77 -5.09 -16.89
C MET A 76 0.89 -5.37 -15.66
N GLY A 77 1.45 -6.07 -14.68
CA GLY A 77 0.75 -6.51 -13.48
C GLY A 77 0.28 -5.39 -12.55
N VAL A 78 0.56 -4.12 -12.86
CA VAL A 78 0.09 -2.95 -12.09
C VAL A 78 -1.43 -2.77 -12.09
N ARG A 79 -2.13 -3.42 -13.04
CA ARG A 79 -3.60 -3.43 -13.19
C ARG A 79 -4.27 -4.69 -12.63
N GLU A 80 -3.47 -5.66 -12.15
CA GLU A 80 -3.94 -6.91 -11.58
C GLU A 80 -3.99 -6.79 -10.06
N PHE A 81 -5.19 -6.90 -9.50
CA PHE A 81 -5.42 -6.81 -8.05
C PHE A 81 -5.67 -8.20 -7.48
N TYR A 82 -4.85 -8.61 -6.51
CA TYR A 82 -5.01 -9.87 -5.79
C TYR A 82 -5.93 -9.74 -4.58
N GLY A 83 -6.27 -8.49 -4.22
CA GLY A 83 -7.21 -8.21 -3.15
C GLY A 83 -6.60 -8.30 -1.74
N GLY A 84 -5.28 -8.29 -1.61
CA GLY A 84 -4.66 -8.15 -0.28
C GLY A 84 -5.01 -6.78 0.31
N ASP A 85 -5.26 -6.75 1.62
CA ASP A 85 -5.75 -5.59 2.34
C ASP A 85 -5.19 -5.49 3.78
N LEU A 86 -5.50 -4.41 4.48
CA LEU A 86 -5.05 -4.21 5.86
C LEU A 86 -5.71 -5.17 6.86
N GLN A 87 -6.92 -5.68 6.56
CA GLN A 87 -7.53 -6.74 7.36
C GLN A 87 -6.71 -8.02 7.22
N GLY A 88 -6.25 -8.34 6.01
CA GLY A 88 -5.38 -9.48 5.78
C GLY A 88 -4.03 -9.36 6.49
N VAL A 89 -3.45 -8.17 6.55
CA VAL A 89 -2.25 -7.95 7.37
C VAL A 89 -2.58 -8.13 8.85
N MET A 90 -3.71 -7.61 9.32
CA MET A 90 -4.21 -7.79 10.69
C MET A 90 -4.33 -9.28 11.06
N ASP A 91 -4.94 -10.07 10.19
CA ASP A 91 -5.16 -11.52 10.38
C ASP A 91 -3.85 -12.33 10.44
N LYS A 92 -2.76 -11.77 9.91
CA LYS A 92 -1.43 -12.39 9.88
C LYS A 92 -0.47 -11.86 10.93
N LEU A 93 -0.91 -11.01 11.86
CA LEU A 93 -0.03 -10.46 12.89
C LEU A 93 0.59 -11.52 13.80
N ASP A 94 -0.14 -12.60 14.14
CA ASP A 94 0.42 -13.70 14.91
C ASP A 94 1.55 -14.39 14.15
N TYR A 95 1.35 -14.70 12.87
CA TYR A 95 2.39 -15.26 12.00
C TYR A 95 3.63 -14.36 11.93
N LEU A 96 3.44 -13.05 11.75
CA LEU A 96 4.54 -12.10 11.67
C LEU A 96 5.30 -12.00 13.00
N GLN A 97 4.59 -12.01 14.11
CA GLN A 97 5.18 -12.00 15.44
C GLN A 97 5.97 -13.29 15.72
N ASP A 98 5.43 -14.45 15.38
CA ASP A 98 6.10 -15.75 15.53
C ASP A 98 7.35 -15.85 14.64
N LEU A 99 7.35 -15.18 13.50
CA LEU A 99 8.52 -15.04 12.62
C LEU A 99 9.61 -14.14 13.21
N GLY A 100 9.32 -13.40 14.28
CA GLY A 100 10.26 -12.48 14.93
C GLY A 100 10.30 -11.10 14.29
N VAL A 101 9.24 -10.71 13.57
CA VAL A 101 9.14 -9.36 12.98
C VAL A 101 8.90 -8.33 14.08
N GLU A 102 9.67 -7.27 14.09
CA GLU A 102 9.58 -6.15 15.03
C GLU A 102 9.00 -4.89 14.38
N VAL A 103 9.13 -4.77 13.06
CA VAL A 103 8.68 -3.61 12.30
C VAL A 103 7.99 -4.03 11.01
N LEU A 104 6.75 -3.59 10.83
CA LEU A 104 6.02 -3.71 9.57
C LEU A 104 6.33 -2.49 8.71
N TYR A 105 6.92 -2.70 7.54
CA TYR A 105 7.12 -1.66 6.54
C TYR A 105 6.06 -1.85 5.45
N LEU A 106 5.02 -1.03 5.46
CA LEU A 106 3.94 -1.12 4.47
C LEU A 106 4.31 -0.29 3.23
N ASN A 107 4.32 -0.91 2.05
CA ASN A 107 4.27 -0.17 0.78
C ASN A 107 3.09 0.81 0.83
N PRO A 108 3.05 1.86 -0.03
CA PRO A 108 2.00 2.88 0.08
C PRO A 108 0.59 2.28 0.16
N ILE A 109 -0.25 2.87 1.02
CA ILE A 109 -1.61 2.38 1.30
C ILE A 109 -2.67 3.46 1.09
N PHE A 110 -2.27 4.62 0.61
CA PHE A 110 -3.13 5.78 0.39
C PHE A 110 -3.94 5.66 -0.91
N VAL A 111 -4.96 6.50 -1.08
CA VAL A 111 -5.81 6.50 -2.28
C VAL A 111 -4.97 6.61 -3.56
N SER A 112 -5.08 5.61 -4.43
CA SER A 112 -4.29 5.50 -5.65
C SER A 112 -4.91 4.48 -6.61
N PRO A 113 -4.83 4.68 -7.94
CA PRO A 113 -5.42 3.77 -8.92
C PRO A 113 -4.62 2.50 -9.18
N SER A 114 -3.34 2.44 -8.80
CA SER A 114 -2.52 1.24 -8.99
C SER A 114 -2.60 0.28 -7.80
N ASN A 115 -2.20 -0.97 -8.02
CA ASN A 115 -2.07 -1.92 -6.92
C ASN A 115 -0.86 -1.64 -6.01
N HIS A 116 0.19 -0.98 -6.54
CA HIS A 116 1.39 -0.62 -5.76
C HIS A 116 1.27 0.70 -5.01
N LYS A 117 0.32 1.56 -5.39
CA LYS A 117 -0.04 2.84 -4.78
C LYS A 117 1.06 3.90 -4.66
N TYR A 118 2.18 3.75 -5.41
CA TYR A 118 3.22 4.78 -5.51
C TYR A 118 2.78 6.01 -6.32
N ASP A 119 1.68 5.93 -7.06
CA ASP A 119 1.01 7.03 -7.75
C ASP A 119 -0.12 7.62 -6.89
N THR A 120 0.19 7.92 -5.64
CA THR A 120 -0.74 8.42 -4.63
C THR A 120 -1.45 9.68 -5.11
N GLN A 121 -2.77 9.68 -5.01
CA GLN A 121 -3.64 10.81 -5.36
C GLN A 121 -4.02 11.63 -4.13
N ASP A 122 -4.10 11.02 -2.96
CA ASP A 122 -4.50 11.67 -1.72
C ASP A 122 -3.79 10.99 -0.52
N TYR A 123 -2.96 11.74 0.18
CA TYR A 123 -2.23 11.28 1.36
C TYR A 123 -3.03 11.39 2.67
N ASP A 124 -4.18 12.07 2.66
CA ASP A 124 -4.98 12.26 3.86
C ASP A 124 -5.81 11.02 4.19
N TYR A 125 -5.99 10.11 3.21
CA TYR A 125 -6.87 8.95 3.36
C TYR A 125 -6.26 7.65 2.89
N ILE A 126 -6.51 6.60 3.70
CA ILE A 126 -6.25 5.21 3.32
C ILE A 126 -7.19 4.82 2.18
N ASP A 127 -6.67 4.15 1.16
CA ASP A 127 -7.49 3.63 0.05
C ASP A 127 -8.55 2.67 0.58
N PRO A 128 -9.85 2.90 0.29
CA PRO A 128 -10.92 2.02 0.76
C PRO A 128 -10.81 0.57 0.30
N HIS A 129 -10.12 0.29 -0.82
CA HIS A 129 -9.82 -1.08 -1.25
C HIS A 129 -8.79 -1.79 -0.37
N TYR A 130 -8.00 -1.04 0.41
CA TYR A 130 -7.14 -1.59 1.46
C TYR A 130 -7.73 -1.43 2.86
N GLY A 131 -8.72 -0.58 3.00
CA GLY A 131 -9.42 -0.27 4.25
C GLY A 131 -10.81 -0.87 4.30
N VAL A 132 -11.81 0.00 4.46
CA VAL A 132 -13.21 -0.39 4.67
C VAL A 132 -14.15 0.34 3.72
N ILE A 133 -14.99 -0.39 2.99
CA ILE A 133 -16.04 0.14 2.14
C ILE A 133 -17.39 0.00 2.85
N VAL A 134 -17.88 1.08 3.48
CA VAL A 134 -19.20 1.13 4.15
C VAL A 134 -20.32 1.59 3.21
N LYS A 135 -19.96 2.25 2.10
CA LYS A 135 -20.88 2.71 1.05
C LYS A 135 -20.40 2.20 -0.30
N ASP A 136 -21.02 1.14 -0.76
CA ASP A 136 -20.78 0.55 -2.07
C ASP A 136 -21.95 0.80 -3.03
N GLY A 137 -21.79 0.42 -4.29
CA GLY A 137 -22.78 0.49 -5.37
C GLY A 137 -22.22 1.25 -6.57
N GLY A 138 -23.06 1.53 -7.56
CA GLY A 138 -22.63 1.96 -8.88
C GLY A 138 -22.23 0.79 -9.74
N ASP A 139 -21.86 1.08 -10.99
CA ASP A 139 -21.60 0.09 -12.02
C ASP A 139 -20.10 0.11 -12.41
N VAL A 140 -19.62 -1.04 -12.86
CA VAL A 140 -18.34 -1.18 -13.54
C VAL A 140 -18.44 -0.62 -14.96
N LEU A 141 -17.31 -0.31 -15.58
CA LEU A 141 -17.25 0.16 -16.97
C LEU A 141 -17.72 -0.95 -17.92
N ALA A 142 -18.43 -0.55 -19.00
CA ALA A 142 -18.69 -1.46 -20.12
C ALA A 142 -17.36 -1.88 -20.79
N ALA A 143 -17.37 -3.04 -21.47
CA ALA A 143 -16.15 -3.64 -22.00
C ALA A 143 -15.38 -2.75 -23.00
N ASP A 144 -16.08 -1.85 -23.69
CA ASP A 144 -15.54 -0.90 -24.67
C ASP A 144 -15.37 0.52 -24.10
N ASP A 145 -15.82 0.79 -22.87
CA ASP A 145 -15.70 2.08 -22.21
C ASP A 145 -14.35 2.20 -21.49
N ARG A 146 -13.63 3.31 -21.70
CA ARG A 146 -12.35 3.61 -21.06
C ARG A 146 -12.37 4.89 -20.24
N GLU A 147 -13.55 5.53 -20.13
CA GLU A 147 -13.71 6.81 -19.46
C GLU A 147 -13.97 6.63 -17.96
N ASN A 148 -12.99 6.95 -17.13
CA ASN A 148 -13.14 6.82 -15.67
C ASN A 148 -14.24 7.74 -15.08
N ALA A 149 -14.71 8.75 -15.81
CA ALA A 149 -15.90 9.52 -15.43
C ALA A 149 -17.17 8.66 -15.35
N HIS A 150 -17.22 7.53 -16.07
CA HIS A 150 -18.33 6.58 -16.06
C HIS A 150 -18.14 5.44 -15.02
N ALA A 151 -16.96 5.35 -14.41
CA ALA A 151 -16.62 4.34 -13.39
C ALA A 151 -17.32 4.61 -12.06
N THR A 152 -18.65 4.57 -12.06
CA THR A 152 -19.46 5.04 -10.93
C THR A 152 -19.26 4.22 -9.65
N LYS A 153 -18.91 2.94 -9.79
CA LYS A 153 -18.54 2.08 -8.67
C LYS A 153 -17.24 2.54 -8.01
N TYR A 154 -16.18 2.73 -8.80
CA TYR A 154 -14.90 3.22 -8.31
C TYR A 154 -15.02 4.58 -7.64
N ILE A 155 -15.66 5.54 -8.35
CA ILE A 155 -15.89 6.89 -7.81
C ILE A 155 -16.60 6.81 -6.45
N LYS A 156 -17.67 6.01 -6.36
CA LYS A 156 -18.42 5.87 -5.12
C LYS A 156 -17.59 5.27 -3.98
N ARG A 157 -16.70 4.34 -4.29
CA ARG A 157 -15.82 3.70 -3.31
C ARG A 157 -14.75 4.64 -2.79
N VAL A 158 -14.03 5.34 -3.68
CA VAL A 158 -12.82 6.12 -3.32
C VAL A 158 -13.07 7.59 -3.01
N VAL A 159 -14.23 8.15 -3.37
CA VAL A 159 -14.56 9.57 -3.13
C VAL A 159 -15.54 9.74 -1.97
N ASN A 160 -16.23 8.69 -1.55
CA ASN A 160 -17.21 8.80 -0.47
C ASN A 160 -16.52 9.00 0.89
N MET A 161 -16.74 10.15 1.51
CA MET A 161 -16.14 10.49 2.81
C MET A 161 -16.34 9.43 3.89
N LYS A 162 -17.49 8.73 3.90
CA LYS A 162 -17.73 7.66 4.88
C LYS A 162 -16.82 6.47 4.71
N ASN A 163 -16.43 6.15 3.47
CA ASN A 163 -15.45 5.10 3.19
C ASN A 163 -14.05 5.54 3.59
N LEU A 164 -13.68 6.77 3.25
CA LEU A 164 -12.38 7.37 3.57
C LEU A 164 -12.18 7.47 5.09
N GLU A 165 -13.15 8.02 5.81
CA GLU A 165 -13.15 8.12 7.27
C GLU A 165 -13.13 6.74 7.96
N ALA A 166 -13.92 5.77 7.43
CA ALA A 166 -13.94 4.41 7.98
C ALA A 166 -12.60 3.70 7.76
N SER A 167 -11.95 3.91 6.61
CA SER A 167 -10.63 3.35 6.32
C SER A 167 -9.55 3.93 7.22
N ASN A 168 -9.55 5.25 7.45
CA ASN A 168 -8.65 5.88 8.41
C ASN A 168 -8.87 5.39 9.85
N ALA A 169 -10.15 5.25 10.25
CA ALA A 169 -10.49 4.73 11.58
C ALA A 169 -10.06 3.26 11.74
N PHE A 170 -10.18 2.46 10.69
CA PHE A 170 -9.68 1.08 10.67
C PHE A 170 -8.15 1.05 10.79
N PHE A 171 -7.45 1.89 10.03
CA PHE A 171 -5.99 1.97 10.09
C PHE A 171 -5.49 2.39 11.48
N ALA A 172 -6.17 3.31 12.15
CA ALA A 172 -5.84 3.66 13.53
C ALA A 172 -5.89 2.43 14.46
N LYS A 173 -6.96 1.62 14.35
CA LYS A 173 -7.09 0.35 15.10
C LYS A 173 -6.01 -0.67 14.72
N PHE A 174 -5.65 -0.74 13.45
CA PHE A 174 -4.56 -1.59 12.98
C PHE A 174 -3.24 -1.21 13.66
N VAL A 175 -2.90 0.08 13.68
CA VAL A 175 -1.68 0.58 14.33
C VAL A 175 -1.70 0.30 15.83
N GLU A 176 -2.84 0.50 16.50
CA GLU A 176 -3.01 0.17 17.93
C GLU A 176 -2.73 -1.31 18.20
N GLU A 177 -3.27 -2.21 17.37
CA GLU A 177 -3.08 -3.65 17.52
C GLU A 177 -1.63 -4.07 17.27
N VAL A 178 -0.97 -3.51 16.25
CA VAL A 178 0.46 -3.73 15.98
C VAL A 178 1.31 -3.26 17.16
N HIS A 179 1.02 -2.08 17.70
CA HIS A 179 1.74 -1.53 18.86
C HIS A 179 1.49 -2.35 20.14
N ARG A 180 0.26 -2.85 20.35
CA ARG A 180 -0.07 -3.73 21.48
C ARG A 180 0.77 -5.01 21.50
N ARG A 181 1.17 -5.49 20.33
CA ARG A 181 2.06 -6.64 20.16
C ARG A 181 3.55 -6.29 20.28
N GLY A 182 3.89 -5.03 20.54
CA GLY A 182 5.27 -4.54 20.64
C GLY A 182 5.95 -4.24 19.31
N MET A 183 5.26 -4.48 18.19
CA MET A 183 5.76 -4.17 16.84
C MET A 183 5.57 -2.69 16.50
N LYS A 184 6.24 -2.21 15.46
CA LYS A 184 6.16 -0.85 14.92
C LYS A 184 5.64 -0.86 13.48
N VAL A 185 5.14 0.28 13.03
CA VAL A 185 4.69 0.47 11.64
C VAL A 185 5.50 1.59 11.00
N ILE A 186 5.97 1.35 9.79
CA ILE A 186 6.53 2.36 8.88
C ILE A 186 5.65 2.39 7.65
N LEU A 187 5.29 3.58 7.20
CA LEU A 187 4.59 3.80 5.94
C LEU A 187 5.57 4.28 4.89
N ASP A 188 5.49 3.66 3.71
CA ASP A 188 6.19 4.12 2.52
C ASP A 188 5.41 5.27 1.86
N GLY A 189 6.14 6.14 1.19
CA GLY A 189 5.57 7.28 0.47
C GLY A 189 6.54 7.81 -0.59
N VAL A 190 6.03 8.55 -1.56
CA VAL A 190 6.78 9.20 -2.66
C VAL A 190 6.66 10.70 -2.60
#